data_490229fc40572a2bf9c627997fb9638f
#
_entry.id   490229fc40572a2bf9c627997fb9638f
#
_cell.length_a   1.000
_cell.length_b   1.000
_cell.length_c   1.000
_cell.angle_alpha   90.00
_cell.angle_beta   90.00
_cell.angle_gamma   90.00
#
_symmetry.space_group_name_H-M   'P 1'
#
loop_
_entity.id
_entity.type
_entity.pdbx_description
1 polymer ?
#
loop_
_entity_poly.entity_id
_entity_poly.type
_entity_poly.pdbx_seq_one_letter_code
_entity_poly.pdbx_strand_id
1 'polypeptide(L)'
;MGKRLLFAWLAGLAPALAGAPLPVEEVAPGVFVHGGAQEETSAANRGAIANIGFIVGSRCVAVVDTGGSLSVGRGLREAVRARTALPVCYVINTHVHPDHLLGNAAFVGDKPQFVGHARLPAALAARARTYLAALSRALGPAAGMTPLVPPDTSVQDTLILDLGGRRLELRAWPTAHTDQDLTVFDEQTGTLWLGDLLFVERIPVIDGSARGWLQVTGALRGLPVQRAVPGHGPVTVPWPAALEAQERYLATLVEETRRAIKHRLTLQQAVDSVGLAERGKWLLFDLYHPRNVTAVYTELEWED
;
A
#
# COMPACT_ATOMS: atom_id res chain seq x y z
N MET A 1 70.75 12.75 11.33
CA MET A 1 69.74 11.70 11.66
C MET A 1 68.37 12.35 11.83
N GLY A 2 67.58 12.40 10.76
CA GLY A 2 66.27 13.02 10.76
C GLY A 2 65.19 11.96 10.94
N LYS A 3 64.43 12.06 12.03
CA LYS A 3 63.23 11.22 12.28
C LYS A 3 62.04 11.73 11.44
N ARG A 4 61.61 10.95 10.46
CA ARG A 4 60.33 11.17 9.74
C ARG A 4 59.18 10.63 10.60
N LEU A 5 58.31 11.51 11.06
CA LEU A 5 57.04 11.15 11.66
C LEU A 5 56.02 10.84 10.52
N LEU A 6 55.57 9.59 10.45
CA LEU A 6 54.43 9.20 9.63
C LEU A 6 53.14 9.57 10.38
N PHE A 7 52.36 10.51 9.84
CA PHE A 7 50.99 10.73 10.25
C PHE A 7 50.08 9.73 9.52
N ALA A 8 49.53 8.76 10.25
CA ALA A 8 48.52 7.89 9.78
C ALA A 8 47.18 8.67 9.79
N TRP A 9 46.59 8.94 8.61
CA TRP A 9 45.23 9.43 8.48
C TRP A 9 44.28 8.27 8.74
N LEU A 10 43.61 8.27 9.90
CA LEU A 10 42.42 7.48 10.14
C LEU A 10 41.26 8.16 9.44
N ALA A 11 40.90 7.64 8.25
CA ALA A 11 39.66 8.00 7.60
C ALA A 11 38.51 7.44 8.44
N GLY A 12 37.92 8.28 9.30
CA GLY A 12 36.71 7.97 10.01
C GLY A 12 35.59 7.83 9.00
N LEU A 13 35.09 6.62 8.78
CA LEU A 13 33.78 6.42 8.14
C LEU A 13 32.74 7.11 9.02
N ALA A 14 32.25 8.26 8.56
CA ALA A 14 31.04 8.87 9.14
C ALA A 14 29.90 7.84 9.05
N PRO A 15 29.20 7.53 10.16
CA PRO A 15 28.02 6.70 10.08
C PRO A 15 27.02 7.40 9.14
N ALA A 16 26.58 6.69 8.12
CA ALA A 16 25.47 7.16 7.31
C ALA A 16 24.32 7.51 8.28
N LEU A 17 23.81 8.74 8.24
CA LEU A 17 22.73 9.21 9.08
C LEU A 17 21.54 8.26 8.88
N ALA A 18 21.42 7.29 9.80
CA ALA A 18 20.23 6.44 9.89
C ALA A 18 19.05 7.37 10.16
N GLY A 19 18.02 7.33 9.32
CA GLY A 19 16.79 8.09 9.56
C GLY A 19 16.19 7.68 10.91
N ALA A 20 15.43 8.57 11.56
CA ALA A 20 14.69 8.19 12.75
C ALA A 20 13.74 7.02 12.43
N PRO A 21 13.57 6.04 13.34
CA PRO A 21 12.60 4.96 13.15
C PRO A 21 11.20 5.52 12.91
N LEU A 22 10.48 4.94 11.95
CA LEU A 22 9.08 5.25 11.74
C LEU A 22 8.29 4.78 12.98
N PRO A 23 7.36 5.58 13.52
CA PRO A 23 6.51 5.12 14.62
C PRO A 23 5.64 3.95 14.16
N VAL A 24 5.64 2.87 14.95
CA VAL A 24 4.84 1.67 14.69
C VAL A 24 4.14 1.23 15.98
N GLU A 25 2.92 0.73 15.84
CA GLU A 25 2.12 0.12 16.89
C GLU A 25 2.18 -1.41 16.76
N GLU A 26 2.34 -2.14 17.87
CA GLU A 26 2.20 -3.59 17.89
C GLU A 26 0.73 -3.95 18.05
N VAL A 27 0.08 -4.32 16.96
CA VAL A 27 -1.37 -4.59 16.91
C VAL A 27 -1.73 -6.03 17.24
N ALA A 28 -0.76 -6.93 17.17
CA ALA A 28 -0.82 -8.32 17.62
C ALA A 28 0.61 -8.81 17.89
N PRO A 29 0.82 -9.92 18.62
CA PRO A 29 2.15 -10.42 18.91
C PRO A 29 3.02 -10.53 17.67
N GLY A 30 4.07 -9.69 17.60
CA GLY A 30 5.00 -9.61 16.48
C GLY A 30 4.44 -9.01 15.18
N VAL A 31 3.28 -8.35 15.20
CA VAL A 31 2.70 -7.61 14.06
C VAL A 31 2.75 -6.12 14.35
N PHE A 32 3.54 -5.37 13.59
CA PHE A 32 3.79 -3.95 13.78
C PHE A 32 3.28 -3.15 12.58
N VAL A 33 2.46 -2.12 12.84
CA VAL A 33 1.83 -1.28 11.81
C VAL A 33 2.18 0.18 12.05
N HIS A 34 2.60 0.88 11.01
CA HIS A 34 2.63 2.33 10.93
C HIS A 34 1.32 2.83 10.36
N GLY A 35 0.64 3.73 11.05
CA GLY A 35 -0.56 4.40 10.53
C GLY A 35 -0.20 5.55 9.61
N GLY A 36 -0.64 5.48 8.36
CA GLY A 36 -0.44 6.52 7.37
C GLY A 36 -1.27 7.78 7.63
N ALA A 37 -0.75 8.94 7.24
CA ALA A 37 -1.50 10.18 7.27
C ALA A 37 -2.66 10.14 6.25
N GLN A 38 -3.86 10.57 6.67
CA GLN A 38 -5.03 10.62 5.80
C GLN A 38 -5.02 11.89 4.91
N GLU A 39 -3.93 12.07 4.18
CA GLU A 39 -3.59 13.24 3.37
C GLU A 39 -2.98 12.83 2.03
N GLU A 40 -2.78 13.78 1.15
CA GLU A 40 -1.94 13.59 -0.04
C GLU A 40 -0.44 13.64 0.32
N THR A 41 0.40 13.01 -0.53
CA THR A 41 1.86 13.10 -0.37
C THR A 41 2.34 14.55 -0.36
N SER A 42 3.07 14.91 0.68
CA SER A 42 3.61 16.25 0.90
C SER A 42 5.02 16.21 1.49
N ALA A 43 5.70 17.35 1.50
CA ALA A 43 7.00 17.47 2.17
C ALA A 43 6.92 17.18 3.67
N ALA A 44 5.77 17.44 4.32
CA ALA A 44 5.56 17.18 5.75
C ALA A 44 5.48 15.68 6.07
N ASN A 45 4.63 14.93 5.36
CA ASN A 45 4.46 13.48 5.57
C ASN A 45 5.44 12.63 4.76
N ARG A 46 6.15 13.22 3.79
CA ARG A 46 7.16 12.55 2.94
C ARG A 46 6.66 11.31 2.19
N GLY A 47 5.33 11.19 2.02
CA GLY A 47 4.67 10.03 1.42
C GLY A 47 4.35 8.91 2.43
N ALA A 48 4.38 9.16 3.73
CA ALA A 48 3.90 8.24 4.77
C ALA A 48 2.37 8.36 4.92
N ILE A 49 1.62 7.96 3.88
CA ILE A 49 0.17 8.14 3.80
C ILE A 49 -0.60 6.81 3.77
N ALA A 50 0.08 5.68 3.61
CA ALA A 50 -0.49 4.34 3.66
C ALA A 50 -0.13 3.63 4.98
N ASN A 51 -0.97 2.69 5.39
CA ASN A 51 -0.64 1.76 6.46
C ASN A 51 0.34 0.72 5.94
N ILE A 52 1.53 0.71 6.54
CA ILE A 52 2.63 -0.19 6.18
C ILE A 52 3.20 -0.81 7.46
N GLY A 53 3.94 -1.90 7.34
CA GLY A 53 4.53 -2.44 8.55
C GLY A 53 5.30 -3.74 8.35
N PHE A 54 5.37 -4.56 9.41
CA PHE A 54 6.14 -5.80 9.35
C PHE A 54 5.64 -6.85 10.34
N ILE A 55 5.96 -8.10 10.02
CA ILE A 55 5.60 -9.29 10.81
C ILE A 55 6.89 -10.00 11.18
N VAL A 56 7.09 -10.22 12.50
CA VAL A 56 8.29 -10.86 13.04
C VAL A 56 8.00 -12.34 13.30
N GLY A 57 8.73 -13.23 12.64
CA GLY A 57 8.75 -14.67 12.92
C GLY A 57 9.85 -15.06 13.87
N SER A 58 10.17 -16.36 13.96
CA SER A 58 11.30 -16.85 14.76
C SER A 58 12.63 -16.86 13.97
N ARG A 59 12.59 -16.87 12.64
CA ARG A 59 13.75 -16.91 11.74
C ARG A 59 14.02 -15.59 11.05
N CYS A 60 12.99 -14.88 10.66
CA CYS A 60 13.11 -13.63 9.91
C CYS A 60 11.84 -12.78 9.96
N VAL A 61 11.89 -11.64 9.28
CA VAL A 61 10.85 -10.63 9.20
C VAL A 61 10.30 -10.57 7.77
N ALA A 62 8.98 -10.42 7.65
CA ALA A 62 8.32 -9.99 6.42
C ALA A 62 7.84 -8.53 6.59
N VAL A 63 8.22 -7.68 5.65
CA VAL A 63 7.72 -6.30 5.54
C VAL A 63 6.52 -6.31 4.60
N VAL A 64 5.44 -5.63 4.99
CA VAL A 64 4.24 -5.46 4.16
C VAL A 64 4.14 -4.00 3.78
N ASP A 65 4.34 -3.72 2.51
CA ASP A 65 4.50 -2.40 1.90
C ASP A 65 5.64 -1.57 2.51
N THR A 66 6.08 -0.54 1.81
CA THR A 66 7.32 0.19 2.19
C THR A 66 7.16 1.70 2.22
N GLY A 67 5.96 2.20 1.90
CA GLY A 67 5.66 3.62 1.91
C GLY A 67 6.03 4.37 0.62
N GLY A 68 5.62 5.62 0.56
CA GLY A 68 5.62 6.45 -0.64
C GLY A 68 6.95 7.12 -0.99
N SER A 69 8.04 6.83 -0.27
CA SER A 69 9.36 7.36 -0.58
C SER A 69 10.49 6.54 0.03
N LEU A 70 11.69 6.72 -0.51
CA LEU A 70 12.91 6.10 0.06
C LEU A 70 13.11 6.49 1.55
N SER A 71 12.74 7.72 1.94
CA SER A 71 12.89 8.16 3.34
C SER A 71 11.92 7.44 4.27
N VAL A 72 10.69 7.17 3.83
CA VAL A 72 9.70 6.38 4.60
C VAL A 72 10.17 4.93 4.71
N GLY A 73 10.61 4.32 3.59
CA GLY A 73 11.16 2.98 3.61
C GLY A 73 12.38 2.82 4.54
N ARG A 74 13.28 3.82 4.58
CA ARG A 74 14.40 3.85 5.54
C ARG A 74 13.90 3.92 6.98
N GLY A 75 12.92 4.77 7.27
CA GLY A 75 12.31 4.86 8.59
C GLY A 75 11.66 3.55 9.04
N LEU A 76 10.97 2.86 8.13
CA LEU A 76 10.38 1.54 8.40
C LEU A 76 11.46 0.48 8.65
N ARG A 77 12.55 0.48 7.86
CA ARG A 77 13.68 -0.41 8.07
C ARG A 77 14.35 -0.20 9.43
N GLU A 78 14.51 1.05 9.87
CA GLU A 78 15.01 1.34 11.23
C GLU A 78 13.99 0.92 12.31
N ALA A 79 12.68 1.01 12.06
CA ALA A 79 11.65 0.49 12.96
C ALA A 79 11.76 -1.04 13.13
N VAL A 80 12.01 -1.80 12.05
CA VAL A 80 12.31 -3.24 12.11
C VAL A 80 13.52 -3.50 13.00
N ARG A 81 14.65 -2.81 12.77
CA ARG A 81 15.90 -2.97 13.51
C ARG A 81 15.77 -2.63 15.00
N ALA A 82 14.89 -1.68 15.33
CA ALA A 82 14.60 -1.33 16.72
C ALA A 82 13.81 -2.41 17.47
N ARG A 83 13.14 -3.33 16.75
CA ARG A 83 12.31 -4.39 17.34
C ARG A 83 12.98 -5.76 17.34
N THR A 84 13.86 -6.05 16.38
CA THR A 84 14.53 -7.34 16.27
C THR A 84 15.86 -7.26 15.54
N ALA A 85 16.77 -8.19 15.87
CA ALA A 85 18.01 -8.41 15.13
C ALA A 85 17.84 -9.43 13.97
N LEU A 86 16.66 -9.98 13.78
CA LEU A 86 16.40 -10.95 12.71
C LEU A 86 16.49 -10.30 11.33
N PRO A 87 16.96 -11.03 10.29
CA PRO A 87 17.03 -10.50 8.94
C PRO A 87 15.64 -10.28 8.34
N VAL A 88 15.52 -9.33 7.41
CA VAL A 88 14.33 -9.20 6.54
C VAL A 88 14.47 -10.22 5.43
N CYS A 89 13.58 -11.23 5.40
CA CYS A 89 13.52 -12.25 4.34
C CYS A 89 12.65 -11.82 3.17
N TYR A 90 11.58 -11.08 3.45
CA TYR A 90 10.58 -10.74 2.46
C TYR A 90 10.18 -9.27 2.56
N VAL A 91 10.01 -8.64 1.41
CA VAL A 91 9.30 -7.36 1.23
C VAL A 91 8.13 -7.66 0.31
N ILE A 92 6.92 -7.54 0.83
CA ILE A 92 5.67 -7.89 0.15
C ILE A 92 4.99 -6.59 -0.27
N ASN A 93 4.72 -6.41 -1.55
CA ASN A 93 3.93 -5.29 -2.04
C ASN A 93 2.50 -5.73 -2.32
N THR A 94 1.53 -5.07 -1.69
CA THR A 94 0.11 -5.38 -1.83
C THR A 94 -0.41 -5.03 -3.22
N HIS A 95 0.07 -3.96 -3.83
CA HIS A 95 -0.28 -3.50 -5.18
C HIS A 95 0.71 -2.43 -5.70
N VAL A 96 0.41 -1.83 -6.85
CA VAL A 96 1.37 -1.00 -7.60
C VAL A 96 1.44 0.47 -7.16
N HIS A 97 0.54 0.97 -6.29
CA HIS A 97 0.49 2.41 -5.99
C HIS A 97 1.73 2.91 -5.24
N PRO A 98 2.11 4.18 -5.49
CA PRO A 98 3.41 4.70 -5.07
C PRO A 98 3.59 4.73 -3.56
N ASP A 99 2.54 5.00 -2.80
CA ASP A 99 2.56 5.06 -1.33
C ASP A 99 2.70 3.70 -0.64
N HIS A 100 2.68 2.61 -1.41
CA HIS A 100 2.90 1.24 -0.93
C HIS A 100 4.29 0.68 -1.29
N LEU A 101 4.92 1.15 -2.39
CA LEU A 101 6.13 0.46 -2.89
C LEU A 101 7.37 1.34 -3.15
N LEU A 102 7.26 2.69 -3.16
CA LEU A 102 8.41 3.54 -3.49
C LEU A 102 9.53 3.51 -2.43
N GLY A 103 9.26 2.93 -1.25
CA GLY A 103 10.26 2.68 -0.23
C GLY A 103 11.08 1.39 -0.42
N ASN A 104 10.77 0.53 -1.40
CA ASN A 104 11.44 -0.76 -1.62
C ASN A 104 12.97 -0.66 -1.68
N ALA A 105 13.49 0.40 -2.31
CA ALA A 105 14.93 0.62 -2.43
C ALA A 105 15.67 0.72 -1.08
N ALA A 106 14.98 1.02 0.02
CA ALA A 106 15.56 1.04 1.35
C ALA A 106 16.01 -0.35 1.85
N PHE A 107 15.39 -1.41 1.32
CA PHE A 107 15.60 -2.80 1.76
C PHE A 107 16.57 -3.59 0.88
N VAL A 108 16.98 -3.07 -0.28
CA VAL A 108 17.87 -3.79 -1.23
C VAL A 108 19.16 -4.29 -0.55
N GLY A 109 19.70 -3.50 0.39
CA GLY A 109 20.91 -3.88 1.15
C GLY A 109 20.75 -5.09 2.09
N ASP A 110 19.51 -5.42 2.48
CA ASP A 110 19.19 -6.60 3.30
C ASP A 110 19.01 -7.86 2.44
N LYS A 111 18.95 -7.71 1.10
CA LYS A 111 18.77 -8.79 0.11
C LYS A 111 17.54 -9.66 0.36
N PRO A 112 16.36 -9.09 0.66
CA PRO A 112 15.13 -9.86 0.79
C PRO A 112 14.63 -10.36 -0.57
N GLN A 113 13.70 -11.30 -0.58
CA GLN A 113 12.86 -11.54 -1.74
C GLN A 113 11.78 -10.45 -1.80
N PHE A 114 11.63 -9.80 -2.95
CA PHE A 114 10.55 -8.85 -3.20
C PHE A 114 9.36 -9.60 -3.81
N VAL A 115 8.27 -9.68 -3.07
CA VAL A 115 7.09 -10.48 -3.41
C VAL A 115 5.94 -9.57 -3.81
N GLY A 116 5.21 -9.91 -4.85
CA GLY A 116 4.02 -9.17 -5.28
C GLY A 116 3.19 -9.95 -6.29
N HIS A 117 2.04 -9.39 -6.64
CA HIS A 117 1.19 -9.96 -7.68
C HIS A 117 1.95 -10.12 -9.01
N ALA A 118 1.68 -11.19 -9.76
CA ALA A 118 2.39 -11.50 -11.01
C ALA A 118 2.35 -10.37 -12.07
N ARG A 119 1.30 -9.54 -12.06
CA ARG A 119 1.17 -8.39 -12.97
C ARG A 119 1.89 -7.12 -12.50
N LEU A 120 2.30 -7.08 -11.22
CA LEU A 120 2.83 -5.84 -10.61
C LEU A 120 4.09 -5.31 -11.30
N PRO A 121 5.09 -6.14 -11.70
CA PRO A 121 6.28 -5.62 -12.37
C PRO A 121 5.98 -4.87 -13.68
N ALA A 122 5.06 -5.40 -14.49
CA ALA A 122 4.65 -4.75 -15.75
C ALA A 122 3.86 -3.46 -15.48
N ALA A 123 2.95 -3.49 -14.50
CA ALA A 123 2.19 -2.32 -14.09
C ALA A 123 3.08 -1.19 -13.55
N LEU A 124 4.11 -1.53 -12.76
CA LEU A 124 5.09 -0.57 -12.25
C LEU A 124 5.93 0.03 -13.38
N ALA A 125 6.39 -0.79 -14.32
CA ALA A 125 7.16 -0.31 -15.49
C ALA A 125 6.36 0.69 -16.33
N ALA A 126 5.06 0.43 -16.54
CA ALA A 126 4.17 1.33 -17.29
C ALA A 126 3.96 2.68 -16.58
N ARG A 127 3.92 2.70 -15.25
CA ARG A 127 3.64 3.89 -14.42
C ARG A 127 4.90 4.62 -13.92
N ALA A 128 6.09 4.03 -14.09
CA ALA A 128 7.37 4.47 -13.51
C ALA A 128 7.63 5.98 -13.69
N ARG A 129 7.54 6.46 -14.94
CA ARG A 129 7.80 7.87 -15.24
C ARG A 129 6.82 8.82 -14.54
N THR A 130 5.55 8.47 -14.51
CA THR A 130 4.50 9.27 -13.87
C THR A 130 4.70 9.32 -12.36
N TYR A 131 5.01 8.20 -11.72
CA TYR A 131 5.25 8.12 -10.28
C TYR A 131 6.48 8.92 -9.86
N LEU A 132 7.61 8.75 -10.55
CA LEU A 132 8.83 9.49 -10.23
C LEU A 132 8.67 11.01 -10.48
N ALA A 133 7.93 11.41 -11.52
CA ALA A 133 7.63 12.80 -11.76
C ALA A 133 6.71 13.39 -10.68
N ALA A 134 5.71 12.65 -10.21
CA ALA A 134 4.85 13.07 -9.11
C ALA A 134 5.64 13.19 -7.80
N LEU A 135 6.48 12.20 -7.49
CA LEU A 135 7.35 12.22 -6.31
C LEU A 135 8.33 13.41 -6.34
N SER A 136 8.93 13.70 -7.51
CA SER A 136 9.80 14.85 -7.71
C SER A 136 9.08 16.18 -7.45
N ARG A 137 7.81 16.31 -7.88
CA ARG A 137 7.00 17.51 -7.62
C ARG A 137 6.67 17.65 -6.14
N ALA A 138 6.32 16.56 -5.46
CA ALA A 138 5.90 16.59 -4.06
C ALA A 138 7.07 16.75 -3.08
N LEU A 139 8.21 16.09 -3.33
CA LEU A 139 9.32 15.95 -2.39
C LEU A 139 10.65 16.53 -2.90
N GLY A 140 10.67 17.08 -4.10
CA GLY A 140 11.86 17.64 -4.73
C GLY A 140 12.60 16.68 -5.66
N PRO A 141 13.50 17.20 -6.53
CA PRO A 141 14.14 16.44 -7.62
C PRO A 141 14.88 15.18 -7.18
N ALA A 142 15.54 15.20 -6.02
CA ALA A 142 16.27 14.04 -5.51
C ALA A 142 15.35 12.84 -5.20
N ALA A 143 14.11 13.09 -4.77
CA ALA A 143 13.14 12.03 -4.53
C ALA A 143 12.71 11.35 -5.86
N GLY A 144 12.58 12.13 -6.94
CA GLY A 144 12.28 11.61 -8.28
C GLY A 144 13.40 10.76 -8.91
N MET A 145 14.56 10.68 -8.28
CA MET A 145 15.67 9.80 -8.69
C MET A 145 15.70 8.47 -7.90
N THR A 146 14.69 8.19 -7.10
CA THR A 146 14.59 6.93 -6.33
C THR A 146 14.57 5.74 -7.29
N PRO A 147 15.44 4.72 -7.09
CA PRO A 147 15.36 3.49 -7.87
C PRO A 147 14.04 2.76 -7.61
N LEU A 148 13.35 2.37 -8.66
CA LEU A 148 12.19 1.50 -8.55
C LEU A 148 12.64 0.04 -8.46
N VAL A 149 12.19 -0.68 -7.44
CA VAL A 149 12.53 -2.08 -7.20
C VAL A 149 11.23 -2.89 -7.32
N PRO A 150 11.00 -3.56 -8.46
CA PRO A 150 9.85 -4.41 -8.64
C PRO A 150 9.98 -5.72 -7.85
N PRO A 151 8.86 -6.42 -7.56
CA PRO A 151 8.91 -7.79 -7.10
C PRO A 151 9.66 -8.72 -8.06
N ASP A 152 10.45 -9.64 -7.48
CA ASP A 152 11.16 -10.72 -8.18
C ASP A 152 10.48 -12.09 -7.97
N THR A 153 9.59 -12.17 -6.99
CA THR A 153 8.79 -13.35 -6.67
C THR A 153 7.31 -13.04 -6.92
N SER A 154 6.69 -13.80 -7.83
CA SER A 154 5.32 -13.54 -8.31
C SER A 154 4.29 -14.41 -7.60
N VAL A 155 3.18 -13.80 -7.18
CA VAL A 155 1.97 -14.48 -6.71
C VAL A 155 0.91 -14.42 -7.81
N GLN A 156 0.47 -15.60 -8.33
CA GLN A 156 -0.58 -15.69 -9.34
C GLN A 156 -1.96 -15.97 -8.71
N ASP A 157 -1.98 -16.77 -7.65
CA ASP A 157 -3.16 -17.16 -6.89
C ASP A 157 -2.84 -17.12 -5.39
N THR A 158 -2.12 -18.12 -4.89
CA THR A 158 -1.74 -18.21 -3.47
C THR A 158 -0.27 -18.57 -3.32
N LEU A 159 0.40 -17.96 -2.35
CA LEU A 159 1.76 -18.30 -1.94
C LEU A 159 1.84 -18.33 -0.42
N ILE A 160 2.45 -19.37 0.13
CA ILE A 160 2.73 -19.46 1.57
C ILE A 160 4.20 -19.11 1.82
N LEU A 161 4.42 -18.12 2.70
CA LEU A 161 5.75 -17.79 3.22
C LEU A 161 5.87 -18.26 4.65
N ASP A 162 7.03 -18.81 5.03
CA ASP A 162 7.31 -19.26 6.39
C ASP A 162 8.44 -18.42 7.01
N LEU A 163 8.14 -17.75 8.13
CA LEU A 163 9.08 -16.94 8.89
C LEU A 163 9.76 -17.69 10.03
N GLY A 164 9.76 -19.02 9.99
CA GLY A 164 10.26 -19.90 11.05
C GLY A 164 9.09 -20.44 11.91
N GLY A 165 8.19 -21.23 11.32
CA GLY A 165 6.99 -21.74 11.96
C GLY A 165 5.82 -20.75 12.02
N ARG A 166 5.99 -19.50 11.58
CA ARG A 166 4.93 -18.52 11.38
C ARG A 166 4.62 -18.42 9.88
N ARG A 167 3.43 -18.85 9.50
CA ARG A 167 2.99 -18.92 8.11
C ARG A 167 2.20 -17.68 7.72
N LEU A 168 2.55 -17.13 6.57
CA LEU A 168 1.82 -16.03 5.93
C LEU A 168 1.21 -16.58 4.63
N GLU A 169 -0.10 -16.53 4.50
CA GLU A 169 -0.79 -16.77 3.23
C GLU A 169 -0.91 -15.45 2.46
N LEU A 170 -0.31 -15.41 1.28
CA LEU A 170 -0.47 -14.34 0.32
C LEU A 170 -1.48 -14.78 -0.74
N ARG A 171 -2.49 -13.94 -1.00
CA ARG A 171 -3.52 -14.25 -2.00
C ARG A 171 -3.64 -13.11 -3.00
N ALA A 172 -3.50 -13.45 -4.29
CA ALA A 172 -3.80 -12.56 -5.40
C ALA A 172 -5.32 -12.53 -5.66
N TRP A 173 -5.85 -11.35 -5.93
CA TRP A 173 -7.28 -11.13 -6.16
C TRP A 173 -7.56 -10.77 -7.63
N PRO A 174 -8.77 -11.07 -8.14
CA PRO A 174 -9.24 -10.50 -9.40
C PRO A 174 -9.25 -8.98 -9.35
N THR A 175 -9.33 -8.34 -10.53
CA THR A 175 -9.35 -6.87 -10.64
C THR A 175 -10.39 -6.26 -9.71
N ALA A 176 -9.94 -5.42 -8.79
CA ALA A 176 -10.73 -4.74 -7.78
C ALA A 176 -10.27 -3.29 -7.65
N HIS A 177 -9.51 -2.91 -6.58
CA HIS A 177 -8.90 -1.59 -6.47
C HIS A 177 -7.93 -1.33 -7.64
N THR A 178 -7.10 -2.33 -7.95
CA THR A 178 -6.25 -2.41 -9.15
C THR A 178 -6.45 -3.78 -9.83
N ASP A 179 -5.66 -4.09 -10.85
CA ASP A 179 -5.58 -5.44 -11.44
C ASP A 179 -4.42 -6.29 -10.87
N GLN A 180 -3.80 -5.84 -9.76
CA GLN A 180 -2.66 -6.51 -9.10
C GLN A 180 -2.80 -6.53 -7.57
N ASP A 181 -4.01 -6.58 -7.03
CA ASP A 181 -4.24 -6.57 -5.59
C ASP A 181 -3.87 -7.91 -4.94
N LEU A 182 -3.21 -7.81 -3.77
CA LEU A 182 -2.72 -8.94 -3.00
C LEU A 182 -2.99 -8.70 -1.51
N THR A 183 -3.49 -9.71 -0.81
CA THR A 183 -3.61 -9.70 0.65
C THR A 183 -2.55 -10.55 1.31
N VAL A 184 -2.23 -10.26 2.59
CA VAL A 184 -1.33 -11.05 3.43
C VAL A 184 -2.06 -11.44 4.70
N PHE A 185 -2.27 -12.74 4.90
CA PHE A 185 -2.91 -13.27 6.10
C PHE A 185 -1.87 -13.95 6.99
N ASP A 186 -1.72 -13.45 8.21
CA ASP A 186 -0.92 -14.07 9.26
C ASP A 186 -1.77 -15.11 10.01
N GLU A 187 -1.54 -16.38 9.72
CA GLU A 187 -2.29 -17.49 10.30
C GLU A 187 -2.17 -17.54 11.84
N GLN A 188 -1.03 -17.10 12.40
CA GLN A 188 -0.76 -17.20 13.83
C GLN A 188 -1.63 -16.25 14.66
N THR A 189 -1.89 -15.04 14.16
CA THR A 189 -2.62 -14.01 14.89
C THR A 189 -4.00 -13.71 14.31
N GLY A 190 -4.36 -14.34 13.18
CA GLY A 190 -5.57 -14.05 12.44
C GLY A 190 -5.61 -12.62 11.90
N THR A 191 -4.45 -12.02 11.60
CA THR A 191 -4.34 -10.65 11.09
C THR A 191 -4.30 -10.66 9.56
N LEU A 192 -5.24 -9.95 8.93
CA LEU A 192 -5.30 -9.77 7.46
C LEU A 192 -4.86 -8.37 7.08
N TRP A 193 -3.79 -8.27 6.27
CA TRP A 193 -3.40 -7.05 5.61
C TRP A 193 -4.10 -6.98 4.25
N LEU A 194 -4.88 -5.94 4.05
CA LEU A 194 -5.74 -5.79 2.88
C LEU A 194 -5.13 -4.90 1.79
N GLY A 195 -4.09 -4.12 2.13
CA GLY A 195 -3.72 -3.03 1.25
C GLY A 195 -4.94 -2.19 0.91
N ASP A 196 -5.00 -1.67 -0.29
CA ASP A 196 -6.07 -0.80 -0.75
C ASP A 196 -7.34 -1.53 -1.21
N LEU A 197 -7.44 -2.83 -0.92
CA LEU A 197 -8.75 -3.49 -0.96
C LEU A 197 -9.69 -2.98 0.14
N LEU A 198 -9.15 -2.26 1.15
CA LEU A 198 -9.95 -1.58 2.17
C LEU A 198 -9.41 -0.18 2.49
N PHE A 199 -10.28 0.81 2.31
CA PHE A 199 -10.15 2.18 2.79
C PHE A 199 -11.13 2.43 3.93
N VAL A 200 -10.69 3.11 4.98
CA VAL A 200 -11.53 3.55 6.09
C VAL A 200 -11.26 5.05 6.33
N GLU A 201 -12.32 5.83 6.52
CA GLU A 201 -12.29 7.30 6.65
C GLU A 201 -11.88 8.04 5.36
N ARG A 202 -10.78 7.64 4.71
CA ARG A 202 -10.36 8.15 3.41
C ARG A 202 -11.19 7.49 2.29
N ILE A 203 -11.60 8.27 1.30
CA ILE A 203 -12.39 7.76 0.16
C ILE A 203 -11.63 6.69 -0.61
N PRO A 204 -12.29 5.56 -0.97
CA PRO A 204 -11.69 4.57 -1.88
C PRO A 204 -11.29 5.20 -3.21
N VAL A 205 -10.20 4.71 -3.81
CA VAL A 205 -9.75 5.13 -5.15
C VAL A 205 -9.90 3.96 -6.11
N ILE A 206 -10.59 4.17 -7.24
CA ILE A 206 -10.86 3.13 -8.23
C ILE A 206 -9.86 3.25 -9.37
N ASP A 207 -8.90 2.31 -9.46
CA ASP A 207 -7.92 2.18 -10.57
C ASP A 207 -8.06 0.82 -11.28
N GLY A 208 -9.08 0.06 -10.93
CA GLY A 208 -9.40 -1.25 -11.48
C GLY A 208 -10.87 -1.35 -11.91
N SER A 209 -11.69 -2.05 -11.12
CA SER A 209 -13.10 -2.29 -11.40
C SER A 209 -13.95 -2.14 -10.14
N ALA A 210 -14.92 -1.24 -10.15
CA ALA A 210 -15.85 -1.07 -9.01
C ALA A 210 -16.70 -2.32 -8.79
N ARG A 211 -17.15 -2.96 -9.86
CA ARG A 211 -17.94 -4.22 -9.80
C ARG A 211 -17.08 -5.38 -9.30
N GLY A 212 -15.87 -5.51 -9.84
CA GLY A 212 -14.93 -6.49 -9.39
C GLY A 212 -14.58 -6.31 -7.91
N TRP A 213 -14.43 -5.06 -7.46
CA TRP A 213 -14.14 -4.76 -6.06
C TRP A 213 -15.31 -5.16 -5.12
N LEU A 214 -16.56 -4.91 -5.52
CA LEU A 214 -17.74 -5.40 -4.78
C LEU A 214 -17.75 -6.94 -4.67
N GLN A 215 -17.37 -7.66 -5.74
CA GLN A 215 -17.28 -9.11 -5.72
C GLN A 215 -16.16 -9.59 -4.78
N VAL A 216 -14.97 -8.97 -4.84
CA VAL A 216 -13.84 -9.27 -3.95
C VAL A 216 -14.20 -8.96 -2.50
N THR A 217 -14.89 -7.85 -2.23
CA THR A 217 -15.39 -7.49 -0.88
C THR A 217 -16.30 -8.58 -0.32
N GLY A 218 -17.22 -9.13 -1.15
CA GLY A 218 -18.07 -10.24 -0.76
C GLY A 218 -17.29 -11.51 -0.39
N ALA A 219 -16.23 -11.83 -1.15
CA ALA A 219 -15.37 -12.97 -0.85
C ALA A 219 -14.52 -12.76 0.41
N LEU A 220 -13.98 -11.55 0.60
CA LEU A 220 -13.20 -11.17 1.77
C LEU A 220 -14.01 -11.29 3.07
N ARG A 221 -15.28 -10.89 3.05
CA ARG A 221 -16.20 -10.93 4.20
C ARG A 221 -16.29 -12.30 4.87
N GLY A 222 -16.16 -13.37 4.09
CA GLY A 222 -16.23 -14.76 4.56
C GLY A 222 -14.94 -15.30 5.20
N LEU A 223 -13.85 -14.55 5.21
CA LEU A 223 -12.58 -15.02 5.75
C LEU A 223 -12.59 -15.01 7.29
N PRO A 224 -11.96 -16.02 7.95
CA PRO A 224 -11.91 -16.15 9.42
C PRO A 224 -10.86 -15.21 10.04
N VAL A 225 -11.03 -13.91 9.86
CA VAL A 225 -10.09 -12.87 10.28
C VAL A 225 -10.45 -12.38 11.69
N GLN A 226 -9.46 -12.21 12.56
CA GLN A 226 -9.63 -11.66 13.91
C GLN A 226 -9.46 -10.13 13.91
N ARG A 227 -8.57 -9.60 13.05
CA ARG A 227 -8.35 -8.16 12.84
C ARG A 227 -7.89 -7.91 11.42
N ALA A 228 -8.20 -6.74 10.92
CA ALA A 228 -7.81 -6.31 9.58
C ALA A 228 -6.98 -5.03 9.65
N VAL A 229 -5.97 -4.94 8.78
CA VAL A 229 -5.15 -3.74 8.52
C VAL A 229 -5.56 -3.22 7.16
N PRO A 230 -6.28 -2.08 7.07
CA PRO A 230 -6.61 -1.44 5.79
C PRO A 230 -5.39 -0.76 5.18
N GLY A 231 -5.39 -0.46 3.90
CA GLY A 231 -4.36 0.34 3.26
C GLY A 231 -4.36 1.78 3.76
N HIS A 232 -5.55 2.33 4.02
CA HIS A 232 -5.74 3.67 4.58
C HIS A 232 -6.81 3.66 5.67
N GLY A 233 -6.59 4.44 6.73
CA GLY A 233 -7.44 4.55 7.89
C GLY A 233 -6.72 4.18 9.19
N PRO A 234 -7.44 3.76 10.25
CA PRO A 234 -6.85 3.28 11.48
C PRO A 234 -5.92 2.07 11.26
N VAL A 235 -4.91 1.89 12.13
CA VAL A 235 -3.93 0.80 12.02
C VAL A 235 -4.56 -0.59 12.06
N THR A 236 -5.72 -0.74 12.71
CA THR A 236 -6.57 -1.93 12.66
C THR A 236 -8.04 -1.55 12.72
N VAL A 237 -8.88 -2.41 12.18
CA VAL A 237 -10.33 -2.18 12.11
C VAL A 237 -11.11 -3.44 12.47
N PRO A 238 -12.38 -3.29 12.98
CA PRO A 238 -13.26 -4.41 13.25
C PRO A 238 -13.61 -5.17 11.97
N TRP A 239 -13.55 -6.50 12.03
CA TRP A 239 -13.87 -7.34 10.89
C TRP A 239 -15.18 -8.11 11.11
N PRO A 240 -16.03 -8.27 10.09
CA PRO A 240 -16.00 -7.67 8.75
C PRO A 240 -16.70 -6.30 8.66
N ALA A 241 -17.12 -5.71 9.76
CA ALA A 241 -17.92 -4.48 9.78
C ALA A 241 -17.25 -3.30 9.04
N ALA A 242 -15.91 -3.23 9.05
CA ALA A 242 -15.18 -2.17 8.36
C ALA A 242 -15.41 -2.14 6.83
N LEU A 243 -15.88 -3.23 6.22
CA LEU A 243 -16.20 -3.29 4.79
C LEU A 243 -17.47 -2.50 4.42
N GLU A 244 -18.40 -2.28 5.36
CA GLU A 244 -19.77 -1.79 5.08
C GLU A 244 -19.78 -0.39 4.47
N ALA A 245 -18.96 0.51 4.96
CA ALA A 245 -18.94 1.89 4.45
C ALA A 245 -18.43 1.94 3.01
N GLN A 246 -17.33 1.22 2.72
CA GLN A 246 -16.77 1.14 1.38
C GLN A 246 -17.71 0.43 0.41
N GLU A 247 -18.30 -0.70 0.81
CA GLU A 247 -19.26 -1.45 0.00
C GLU A 247 -20.46 -0.57 -0.38
N ARG A 248 -21.02 0.17 0.59
CA ARG A 248 -22.09 1.14 0.33
C ARG A 248 -21.67 2.19 -0.70
N TYR A 249 -20.48 2.78 -0.54
CA TYR A 249 -19.95 3.79 -1.46
C TYR A 249 -19.83 3.24 -2.88
N LEU A 250 -19.17 2.09 -3.05
CA LEU A 250 -18.99 1.44 -4.36
C LEU A 250 -20.32 1.05 -5.00
N ALA A 251 -21.26 0.49 -4.21
CA ALA A 251 -22.59 0.14 -4.69
C ALA A 251 -23.38 1.40 -5.15
N THR A 252 -23.32 2.48 -4.38
CA THR A 252 -23.91 3.76 -4.75
C THR A 252 -23.38 4.27 -6.08
N LEU A 253 -22.04 4.23 -6.28
CA LEU A 253 -21.45 4.66 -7.54
C LEU A 253 -21.94 3.80 -8.72
N VAL A 254 -21.92 2.47 -8.58
CA VAL A 254 -22.36 1.55 -9.65
C VAL A 254 -23.83 1.76 -9.99
N GLU A 255 -24.71 1.80 -8.99
CA GLU A 255 -26.16 1.94 -9.20
C GLU A 255 -26.53 3.30 -9.79
N GLU A 256 -25.99 4.39 -9.25
CA GLU A 256 -26.31 5.74 -9.72
C GLU A 256 -25.71 6.03 -11.09
N THR A 257 -24.51 5.51 -11.39
CA THR A 257 -23.91 5.64 -12.73
C THR A 257 -24.73 4.86 -13.77
N ARG A 258 -25.22 3.65 -13.48
CA ARG A 258 -26.13 2.92 -14.39
C ARG A 258 -27.40 3.72 -14.67
N ARG A 259 -27.97 4.35 -13.63
CA ARG A 259 -29.13 5.23 -13.81
C ARG A 259 -28.81 6.43 -14.71
N ALA A 260 -27.64 7.08 -14.48
CA ALA A 260 -27.19 8.20 -15.29
C ALA A 260 -27.04 7.80 -16.77
N ILE A 261 -26.40 6.67 -17.07
CA ILE A 261 -26.22 6.14 -18.43
C ILE A 261 -27.59 5.83 -19.06
N LYS A 262 -28.48 5.15 -18.33
CA LYS A 262 -29.86 4.85 -18.81
C LYS A 262 -30.62 6.12 -19.15
N HIS A 263 -30.44 7.19 -18.42
CA HIS A 263 -31.03 8.51 -18.70
C HIS A 263 -30.21 9.34 -19.70
N ARG A 264 -29.19 8.76 -20.33
CA ARG A 264 -28.34 9.40 -21.34
C ARG A 264 -27.62 10.67 -20.83
N LEU A 265 -27.31 10.73 -19.54
CA LEU A 265 -26.48 11.80 -19.01
C LEU A 265 -25.05 11.65 -19.57
N THR A 266 -24.46 12.77 -19.91
CA THR A 266 -23.04 12.80 -20.28
C THR A 266 -22.15 12.44 -19.09
N LEU A 267 -20.90 12.07 -19.35
CA LEU A 267 -19.90 11.84 -18.29
C LEU A 267 -19.84 13.02 -17.30
N GLN A 268 -19.80 14.26 -17.81
CA GLN A 268 -19.74 15.44 -16.94
C GLN A 268 -20.98 15.56 -16.06
N GLN A 269 -22.18 15.34 -16.62
CA GLN A 269 -23.43 15.34 -15.85
C GLN A 269 -23.46 14.24 -14.79
N ALA A 270 -22.89 13.06 -15.10
CA ALA A 270 -22.74 11.99 -14.11
C ALA A 270 -21.77 12.39 -12.99
N VAL A 271 -20.61 12.97 -13.32
CA VAL A 271 -19.64 13.51 -12.32
C VAL A 271 -20.28 14.55 -11.41
N ASP A 272 -21.17 15.39 -11.95
CA ASP A 272 -21.84 16.47 -11.22
C ASP A 272 -23.04 16.00 -10.36
N SER A 273 -23.46 14.72 -10.47
CA SER A 273 -24.69 14.25 -9.82
C SER A 273 -24.59 12.92 -9.08
N VAL A 274 -23.75 11.99 -9.53
CA VAL A 274 -23.65 10.63 -8.97
C VAL A 274 -22.96 10.67 -7.59
N GLY A 275 -23.48 9.93 -6.63
CA GLY A 275 -22.84 9.65 -5.35
C GLY A 275 -22.66 10.84 -4.41
N LEU A 276 -23.26 12.00 -4.68
CA LEU A 276 -23.07 13.22 -3.87
C LEU A 276 -23.57 13.08 -2.42
N ALA A 277 -24.50 12.15 -2.15
CA ALA A 277 -24.97 11.82 -0.81
C ALA A 277 -23.86 11.20 0.09
N GLU A 278 -22.75 10.77 -0.51
CA GLU A 278 -21.57 10.28 0.20
C GLU A 278 -20.59 11.40 0.60
N ARG A 279 -20.77 12.62 0.05
CA ARG A 279 -19.97 13.79 0.46
C ARG A 279 -20.11 14.03 1.97
N GLY A 280 -19.00 14.31 2.64
CA GLY A 280 -18.96 14.50 4.09
C GLY A 280 -18.83 13.22 4.92
N LYS A 281 -18.94 12.03 4.30
CA LYS A 281 -18.67 10.74 4.96
C LYS A 281 -17.21 10.28 4.75
N TRP A 282 -16.48 10.92 3.83
CA TRP A 282 -15.15 10.53 3.41
C TRP A 282 -14.18 11.71 3.39
N LEU A 283 -12.98 11.51 3.91
CA LEU A 283 -11.86 12.42 3.72
C LEU A 283 -11.43 12.39 2.25
N LEU A 284 -10.97 13.51 1.73
CA LEU A 284 -10.51 13.70 0.34
C LEU A 284 -11.59 13.43 -0.73
N PHE A 285 -12.89 13.52 -0.36
CA PHE A 285 -13.99 13.25 -1.28
C PHE A 285 -13.90 14.10 -2.55
N ASP A 286 -13.80 15.41 -2.44
CA ASP A 286 -13.82 16.31 -3.60
C ASP A 286 -12.61 16.11 -4.54
N LEU A 287 -11.53 15.52 -4.05
CA LEU A 287 -10.33 15.23 -4.85
C LEU A 287 -10.47 13.95 -5.68
N TYR A 288 -11.03 12.89 -5.10
CA TYR A 288 -11.05 11.56 -5.74
C TYR A 288 -12.40 11.15 -6.29
N HIS A 289 -13.51 11.64 -5.72
CA HIS A 289 -14.84 11.25 -6.15
C HIS A 289 -15.11 11.49 -7.65
N PRO A 290 -14.75 12.65 -8.26
CA PRO A 290 -14.91 12.85 -9.71
C PRO A 290 -14.18 11.82 -10.56
N ARG A 291 -13.00 11.38 -10.13
CA ARG A 291 -12.22 10.33 -10.82
C ARG A 291 -12.90 8.97 -10.68
N ASN A 292 -13.42 8.67 -9.50
CA ASN A 292 -14.15 7.43 -9.26
C ASN A 292 -15.42 7.34 -10.12
N VAL A 293 -16.20 8.42 -10.21
CA VAL A 293 -17.38 8.47 -11.10
C VAL A 293 -16.95 8.27 -12.56
N THR A 294 -15.85 8.91 -12.98
CA THR A 294 -15.32 8.74 -14.34
C THR A 294 -14.93 7.29 -14.60
N ALA A 295 -14.23 6.64 -13.67
CA ALA A 295 -13.81 5.24 -13.79
C ALA A 295 -15.05 4.31 -13.90
N VAL A 296 -16.03 4.49 -13.02
CA VAL A 296 -17.25 3.68 -13.04
C VAL A 296 -18.10 3.95 -14.29
N TYR A 297 -18.18 5.19 -14.75
CA TYR A 297 -18.89 5.52 -16.00
C TYR A 297 -18.25 4.80 -17.19
N THR A 298 -16.94 4.86 -17.32
CA THR A 298 -16.20 4.18 -18.39
C THR A 298 -16.32 2.65 -18.29
N GLU A 299 -16.37 2.09 -17.07
CA GLU A 299 -16.59 0.65 -16.86
C GLU A 299 -17.97 0.21 -17.33
N LEU A 300 -19.01 1.05 -17.13
CA LEU A 300 -20.41 0.67 -17.33
C LEU A 300 -21.01 1.11 -18.65
N GLU A 301 -20.42 2.08 -19.37
CA GLU A 301 -21.01 2.64 -20.59
C GLU A 301 -21.20 1.63 -21.74
N TRP A 302 -20.53 0.46 -21.65
CA TRP A 302 -20.61 -0.63 -22.60
C TRP A 302 -21.34 -1.86 -22.04
N GLU A 303 -21.99 -1.75 -20.88
CA GLU A 303 -22.90 -2.81 -20.40
C GLU A 303 -24.15 -2.85 -21.26
N ASP A 304 -24.52 -4.04 -21.80
CA ASP A 304 -25.76 -4.30 -22.56
C ASP A 304 -27.02 -4.32 -21.67
#